data_e8f2f7aea3485fc46df34c322ee88bfa
#
_entry.id   e8f2f7aea3485fc46df34c322ee88bfa
#
_cell.length_a   1.000
_cell.length_b   1.000
_cell.length_c   1.000
_cell.angle_alpha   90.00
_cell.angle_beta   90.00
_cell.angle_gamma   90.00
#
_symmetry.space_group_name_H-M   'P 1'
#
loop_
_entity.id
_entity.type
_entity.pdbx_description
1 polymer ?
#
loop_
_entity_poly.entity_id
_entity_poly.type
_entity_poly.pdbx_seq_one_letter_code
_entity_poly.pdbx_strand_id
1 'polypeptide(L)'
;KLFDNLEQRGVEIQYKQNVLDIKKQKSGAWLVKVKDLETNETTTYESDFVFIGAGGASLPLLQKTGIKQSKHIGGFPVSGLFLRCTNQEVIDRHHAKVYGKAAVGAPPMSVPHLDTRFVDGKRSLLFGPFAGFSPKFLKTGSHMDLIKSVKPNNIVTMLSAGIKEMSLTKYLVSQLMLSNDERMDDLRVFFPNAKNEDWEVITAGQRVQVIKDTEDSKGNLQFGTEVITSDDGTLAALLGASPGASTAVDIMFDVLQRCYRDEFKGWEPKIKEMVPSFGYRLTDHEDLYHKINEEVTKYLQVK
;
A
#
# COMPACT_ATOMS: atom_id res chain seq x y z
N LYS A 1 20.25 -3.99 -2.30
CA LYS A 1 20.97 -2.75 -2.74
C LYS A 1 20.51 -1.50 -1.94
N LEU A 2 19.20 -1.16 -1.88
CA LEU A 2 18.75 0.03 -1.13
C LEU A 2 18.98 -0.14 0.37
N PHE A 3 18.53 -1.24 0.94
CA PHE A 3 18.74 -1.55 2.37
C PHE A 3 20.22 -1.69 2.72
N ASP A 4 21.01 -2.36 1.89
CA ASP A 4 22.46 -2.50 2.09
C ASP A 4 23.15 -1.11 2.15
N ASN A 5 22.71 -0.17 1.29
CA ASN A 5 23.22 1.20 1.30
C ASN A 5 22.81 1.96 2.56
N LEU A 6 21.57 1.75 3.05
CA LEU A 6 21.10 2.37 4.29
C LEU A 6 21.87 1.86 5.51
N GLU A 7 22.09 0.55 5.62
CA GLU A 7 22.90 -0.07 6.68
C GLU A 7 24.35 0.46 6.67
N GLN A 8 24.97 0.57 5.48
CA GLN A 8 26.31 1.17 5.31
C GLN A 8 26.37 2.63 5.75
N ARG A 9 25.23 3.34 5.77
CA ARG A 9 25.11 4.71 6.26
C ARG A 9 24.72 4.81 7.74
N GLY A 10 24.68 3.67 8.45
CA GLY A 10 24.39 3.60 9.88
C GLY A 10 22.91 3.53 10.22
N VAL A 11 22.03 3.25 9.24
CA VAL A 11 20.62 2.96 9.53
C VAL A 11 20.51 1.55 10.06
N GLU A 12 19.96 1.39 11.25
CA GLU A 12 19.68 0.09 11.83
C GLU A 12 18.38 -0.49 11.27
N ILE A 13 18.46 -1.69 10.69
CA ILE A 13 17.32 -2.41 10.12
C ILE A 13 17.11 -3.70 10.90
N GLN A 14 15.98 -3.81 11.58
CA GLN A 14 15.63 -4.98 12.37
C GLN A 14 14.47 -5.73 11.71
N TYR A 15 14.67 -7.02 11.45
CA TYR A 15 13.64 -7.92 10.91
C TYR A 15 12.94 -8.70 12.01
N LYS A 16 11.80 -9.31 11.68
CA LYS A 16 10.99 -10.12 12.60
C LYS A 16 10.57 -9.40 13.87
N GLN A 17 10.46 -8.08 13.78
CA GLN A 17 10.03 -7.21 14.86
C GLN A 17 8.54 -6.85 14.69
N ASN A 18 7.76 -7.04 15.75
CA ASN A 18 6.34 -6.68 15.77
C ASN A 18 6.10 -5.50 16.71
N VAL A 19 5.68 -4.36 16.16
CA VAL A 19 5.33 -3.19 16.96
C VAL A 19 4.00 -3.43 17.66
N LEU A 20 4.04 -3.46 18.99
CA LEU A 20 2.88 -3.71 19.83
C LEU A 20 2.13 -2.43 20.21
N ASP A 21 2.85 -1.35 20.48
CA ASP A 21 2.27 -0.09 20.99
C ASP A 21 3.15 1.11 20.61
N ILE A 22 2.52 2.28 20.47
CA ILE A 22 3.19 3.55 20.21
C ILE A 22 2.48 4.60 21.05
N LYS A 23 3.21 5.22 22.00
CA LYS A 23 2.65 6.21 22.94
C LYS A 23 3.54 7.41 23.10
N LYS A 24 2.94 8.59 23.10
CA LYS A 24 3.64 9.84 23.39
C LYS A 24 3.83 10.01 24.89
N GLN A 25 5.05 10.38 25.28
CA GLN A 25 5.37 10.73 26.67
C GLN A 25 5.04 12.19 26.97
N LYS A 26 5.05 12.54 28.24
CA LYS A 26 4.94 13.94 28.69
C LYS A 26 6.15 14.80 28.27
N SER A 27 7.32 14.15 28.07
CA SER A 27 8.54 14.79 27.56
C SER A 27 8.43 15.24 26.10
N GLY A 28 7.46 14.71 25.35
CA GLY A 28 7.30 14.88 23.90
C GLY A 28 7.80 13.71 23.07
N ALA A 29 8.69 12.89 23.60
CA ALA A 29 9.21 11.70 22.92
C ALA A 29 8.15 10.60 22.76
N TRP A 30 8.35 9.71 21.80
CA TRP A 30 7.53 8.55 21.56
C TRP A 30 8.15 7.29 22.15
N LEU A 31 7.36 6.48 22.84
CA LEU A 31 7.72 5.12 23.23
C LEU A 31 7.13 4.14 22.23
N VAL A 32 8.00 3.38 21.58
CA VAL A 32 7.65 2.31 20.64
C VAL A 32 7.96 0.96 21.29
N LYS A 33 6.90 0.22 21.63
CA LYS A 33 7.03 -1.11 22.22
C LYS A 33 7.05 -2.16 21.11
N VAL A 34 8.11 -2.94 21.06
CA VAL A 34 8.39 -3.92 20.00
C VAL A 34 8.60 -5.29 20.60
N LYS A 35 8.02 -6.32 19.96
CA LYS A 35 8.23 -7.72 20.30
C LYS A 35 9.06 -8.38 19.20
N ASP A 36 10.16 -8.99 19.59
CA ASP A 36 10.92 -9.89 18.73
C ASP A 36 10.14 -11.20 18.53
N LEU A 37 9.95 -11.61 17.29
CA LEU A 37 9.15 -12.80 16.95
C LEU A 37 9.95 -14.11 17.04
N GLU A 38 11.27 -14.04 17.17
CA GLU A 38 12.13 -15.21 17.35
C GLU A 38 12.34 -15.50 18.84
N THR A 39 12.74 -14.48 19.61
CA THR A 39 13.03 -14.64 21.04
C THR A 39 11.79 -14.48 21.92
N ASN A 40 10.72 -13.88 21.41
CA ASN A 40 9.53 -13.44 22.14
C ASN A 40 9.79 -12.35 23.20
N GLU A 41 10.99 -11.79 23.24
CA GLU A 41 11.32 -10.67 24.12
C GLU A 41 10.64 -9.40 23.68
N THR A 42 10.44 -8.49 24.63
CA THR A 42 9.83 -7.19 24.36
C THR A 42 10.77 -6.06 24.77
N THR A 43 11.07 -5.20 23.82
CA THR A 43 11.91 -4.01 24.01
C THR A 43 11.08 -2.75 23.80
N THR A 44 11.45 -1.67 24.48
CA THR A 44 10.84 -0.35 24.26
C THR A 44 11.92 0.62 23.80
N TYR A 45 11.67 1.24 22.64
CA TYR A 45 12.53 2.27 22.07
C TYR A 45 11.93 3.63 22.35
N GLU A 46 12.80 4.62 22.56
CA GLU A 46 12.42 6.04 22.65
C GLU A 46 12.86 6.76 21.38
N SER A 47 12.00 7.64 20.83
CA SER A 47 12.29 8.38 19.61
C SER A 47 11.56 9.72 19.59
N ASP A 48 12.21 10.73 19.02
CA ASP A 48 11.62 12.06 18.82
C ASP A 48 10.65 12.11 17.64
N PHE A 49 10.80 11.19 16.68
CA PHE A 49 9.94 11.09 15.50
C PHE A 49 9.60 9.64 15.20
N VAL A 50 8.35 9.39 14.81
CA VAL A 50 7.89 8.07 14.38
C VAL A 50 7.19 8.15 13.02
N PHE A 51 7.63 7.32 12.07
CA PHE A 51 6.93 7.08 10.82
C PHE A 51 6.27 5.68 10.83
N ILE A 52 4.96 5.63 10.64
CA ILE A 52 4.19 4.38 10.57
C ILE A 52 3.95 4.02 9.11
N GLY A 53 4.76 3.11 8.57
CA GLY A 53 4.68 2.60 7.20
C GLY A 53 4.31 1.11 7.14
N ALA A 54 3.37 0.65 7.98
CA ALA A 54 3.09 -0.76 8.22
C ALA A 54 1.98 -1.35 7.29
N GLY A 55 1.70 -0.72 6.15
CA GLY A 55 0.65 -1.14 5.22
C GLY A 55 -0.71 -1.23 5.90
N GLY A 56 -1.41 -2.36 5.79
CA GLY A 56 -2.71 -2.56 6.45
C GLY A 56 -2.67 -2.43 7.98
N ALA A 57 -1.52 -2.65 8.62
CA ALA A 57 -1.35 -2.48 10.06
C ALA A 57 -1.13 -1.01 10.47
N SER A 58 -0.96 -0.08 9.53
CA SER A 58 -0.75 1.34 9.86
C SER A 58 -1.95 1.93 10.61
N LEU A 59 -3.18 1.62 10.21
CA LEU A 59 -4.37 2.13 10.87
C LEU A 59 -4.48 1.67 12.35
N PRO A 60 -4.36 0.38 12.69
CA PRO A 60 -4.36 -0.05 14.08
C PRO A 60 -3.24 0.56 14.93
N LEU A 61 -2.05 0.74 14.36
CA LEU A 61 -0.93 1.39 15.06
C LEU A 61 -1.20 2.89 15.26
N LEU A 62 -1.69 3.59 14.24
CA LEU A 62 -2.09 4.99 14.35
C LEU A 62 -3.15 5.20 15.42
N GLN A 63 -4.15 4.33 15.51
CA GLN A 63 -5.18 4.40 16.54
C GLN A 63 -4.61 4.27 17.97
N LYS A 64 -3.52 3.50 18.16
CA LYS A 64 -2.85 3.34 19.46
C LYS A 64 -2.12 4.60 19.90
N THR A 65 -1.66 5.43 18.97
CA THR A 65 -0.94 6.68 19.29
C THR A 65 -1.81 7.69 20.01
N GLY A 66 -3.12 7.64 19.80
CA GLY A 66 -4.10 8.55 20.40
C GLY A 66 -4.06 9.98 19.87
N ILE A 67 -3.33 10.25 18.80
CA ILE A 67 -3.30 11.61 18.20
C ILE A 67 -4.69 12.00 17.71
N LYS A 68 -4.97 13.31 17.70
CA LYS A 68 -6.28 13.86 17.32
C LYS A 68 -6.67 13.46 15.89
N GLN A 69 -5.71 13.45 14.99
CA GLN A 69 -5.87 13.13 13.56
C GLN A 69 -6.20 11.66 13.29
N SER A 70 -6.04 10.77 14.27
CA SER A 70 -6.46 9.36 14.15
C SER A 70 -7.96 9.15 14.31
N LYS A 71 -8.70 10.18 14.78
CA LYS A 71 -10.16 10.10 14.99
C LYS A 71 -10.89 10.16 13.64
N HIS A 72 -12.06 9.53 13.61
CA HIS A 72 -12.92 9.49 12.42
C HIS A 72 -12.24 8.88 11.18
N ILE A 73 -11.22 8.05 11.41
CA ILE A 73 -10.57 7.26 10.35
C ILE A 73 -10.90 5.80 10.55
N GLY A 74 -11.30 5.15 9.48
CA GLY A 74 -11.56 3.73 9.41
C GLY A 74 -10.83 3.07 8.24
N GLY A 75 -10.99 1.76 8.12
CA GLY A 75 -10.41 0.99 7.04
C GLY A 75 -11.43 0.09 6.35
N PHE A 76 -11.42 0.09 5.03
CA PHE A 76 -12.18 -0.84 4.19
C PHE A 76 -11.20 -1.85 3.59
N PRO A 77 -11.18 -3.09 4.10
CA PRO A 77 -10.21 -4.08 3.66
C PRO A 77 -10.67 -4.74 2.35
N VAL A 78 -9.75 -4.82 1.40
CA VAL A 78 -9.93 -5.49 0.11
C VAL A 78 -8.83 -6.50 -0.07
N SER A 79 -9.19 -7.74 -0.40
CA SER A 79 -8.27 -8.80 -0.78
C SER A 79 -8.17 -8.92 -2.30
N GLY A 80 -7.16 -9.62 -2.77
CA GLY A 80 -7.04 -9.98 -4.18
C GLY A 80 -6.62 -11.44 -4.33
N LEU A 81 -7.22 -12.10 -5.31
CA LEU A 81 -6.80 -13.40 -5.80
C LEU A 81 -6.22 -13.22 -7.19
N PHE A 82 -5.27 -14.06 -7.56
CA PHE A 82 -4.75 -14.16 -8.93
C PHE A 82 -4.75 -15.61 -9.36
N LEU A 83 -4.94 -15.82 -10.66
CA LEU A 83 -4.51 -17.04 -11.32
C LEU A 83 -3.01 -16.88 -11.63
N ARG A 84 -2.20 -17.85 -11.20
CA ARG A 84 -0.76 -17.92 -11.51
C ARG A 84 -0.54 -19.09 -12.46
N CYS A 85 0.13 -18.84 -13.59
CA CYS A 85 0.54 -19.89 -14.48
C CYS A 85 1.69 -20.70 -13.88
N THR A 86 1.60 -22.01 -13.93
CA THR A 86 2.61 -22.98 -13.47
C THR A 86 3.39 -23.63 -14.61
N ASN A 87 2.89 -23.49 -15.86
CA ASN A 87 3.51 -24.05 -17.06
C ASN A 87 4.54 -23.08 -17.66
N GLN A 88 5.81 -23.46 -17.62
CA GLN A 88 6.91 -22.61 -18.08
C GLN A 88 6.82 -22.29 -19.59
N GLU A 89 6.38 -23.23 -20.42
CA GLU A 89 6.23 -22.98 -21.87
C GLU A 89 5.18 -21.91 -22.17
N VAL A 90 4.11 -21.87 -21.37
CA VAL A 90 3.08 -20.82 -21.46
C VAL A 90 3.63 -19.49 -21.00
N ILE A 91 4.36 -19.46 -19.88
CA ILE A 91 4.98 -18.24 -19.32
C ILE A 91 5.94 -17.64 -20.34
N ASP A 92 6.74 -18.46 -21.01
CA ASP A 92 7.79 -18.00 -21.94
C ASP A 92 7.22 -17.43 -23.26
N ARG A 93 5.96 -17.68 -23.56
CA ARG A 93 5.29 -17.12 -24.75
C ARG A 93 4.70 -15.72 -24.50
N HIS A 94 4.55 -15.29 -23.26
CA HIS A 94 3.88 -14.03 -22.92
C HIS A 94 4.89 -13.06 -22.27
N HIS A 95 5.07 -11.87 -22.89
CA HIS A 95 6.07 -10.88 -22.46
C HIS A 95 5.45 -9.50 -22.17
N ALA A 96 4.14 -9.41 -22.19
CA ALA A 96 3.43 -8.15 -22.08
C ALA A 96 2.61 -8.05 -20.79
N LYS A 97 2.13 -6.85 -20.52
CA LYS A 97 1.08 -6.55 -19.56
C LYS A 97 -0.15 -6.08 -20.31
N VAL A 98 -1.24 -6.85 -20.23
CA VAL A 98 -2.46 -6.60 -20.99
C VAL A 98 -3.59 -6.28 -20.02
N TYR A 99 -4.15 -5.07 -20.13
CA TYR A 99 -5.31 -4.64 -19.36
C TYR A 99 -6.61 -4.82 -20.14
N GLY A 100 -7.67 -5.26 -19.45
CA GLY A 100 -9.02 -5.22 -19.96
C GLY A 100 -9.70 -3.87 -19.69
N LYS A 101 -10.92 -3.73 -20.16
CA LYS A 101 -11.83 -2.66 -19.76
C LYS A 101 -12.59 -3.10 -18.50
N ALA A 102 -12.87 -2.16 -17.60
CA ALA A 102 -13.77 -2.42 -16.49
C ALA A 102 -15.15 -2.79 -17.01
N ALA A 103 -15.76 -3.82 -16.43
CA ALA A 103 -17.16 -4.10 -16.68
C ALA A 103 -18.02 -2.92 -16.24
N VAL A 104 -19.18 -2.74 -16.88
CA VAL A 104 -20.11 -1.67 -16.51
C VAL A 104 -20.54 -1.83 -15.05
N GLY A 105 -20.28 -0.80 -14.22
CA GLY A 105 -20.56 -0.82 -12.79
C GLY A 105 -19.50 -1.46 -11.90
N ALA A 106 -18.42 -2.02 -12.47
CA ALA A 106 -17.30 -2.52 -11.68
C ALA A 106 -16.37 -1.38 -11.24
N PRO A 107 -15.80 -1.46 -10.01
CA PRO A 107 -14.84 -0.44 -9.56
C PRO A 107 -13.58 -0.45 -10.43
N PRO A 108 -12.98 0.70 -10.74
CA PRO A 108 -11.78 0.77 -11.59
C PRO A 108 -10.61 -0.09 -11.12
N MET A 109 -10.53 -0.36 -9.81
CA MET A 109 -9.47 -1.15 -9.18
C MET A 109 -9.62 -2.66 -9.37
N SER A 110 -10.74 -3.11 -9.90
CA SER A 110 -11.06 -4.55 -10.10
C SER A 110 -10.86 -5.01 -11.54
N VAL A 111 -10.25 -4.18 -12.40
CA VAL A 111 -10.01 -4.56 -13.79
C VAL A 111 -8.95 -5.66 -13.85
N PRO A 112 -9.32 -6.87 -14.30
CA PRO A 112 -8.34 -7.93 -14.44
C PRO A 112 -7.34 -7.61 -15.55
N HIS A 113 -6.11 -8.04 -15.37
CA HIS A 113 -5.06 -7.92 -16.35
C HIS A 113 -4.19 -9.18 -16.39
N LEU A 114 -3.69 -9.51 -17.57
CA LEU A 114 -2.71 -10.57 -17.77
C LEU A 114 -1.32 -9.94 -17.74
N ASP A 115 -0.49 -10.34 -16.78
CA ASP A 115 0.71 -9.61 -16.41
C ASP A 115 1.92 -10.54 -16.29
N THR A 116 2.94 -10.29 -17.11
CA THR A 116 4.26 -10.89 -16.92
C THR A 116 4.99 -10.14 -15.83
N ARG A 117 5.41 -10.86 -14.78
CA ARG A 117 6.19 -10.34 -13.66
C ARG A 117 7.43 -11.14 -13.40
N PHE A 118 8.43 -10.49 -12.85
CA PHE A 118 9.60 -11.15 -12.29
C PHE A 118 9.46 -11.17 -10.75
N VAL A 119 9.42 -12.37 -10.19
CA VAL A 119 9.36 -12.60 -8.75
C VAL A 119 10.57 -13.45 -8.38
N ASP A 120 11.40 -12.96 -7.49
CA ASP A 120 12.65 -13.60 -7.07
C ASP A 120 13.54 -14.01 -8.26
N GLY A 121 13.64 -13.13 -9.27
CA GLY A 121 14.42 -13.35 -10.49
C GLY A 121 13.81 -14.33 -11.49
N LYS A 122 12.65 -14.89 -11.20
CA LYS A 122 11.93 -15.82 -12.08
C LYS A 122 10.74 -15.13 -12.76
N ARG A 123 10.58 -15.39 -14.05
CA ARG A 123 9.39 -14.94 -14.79
C ARG A 123 8.16 -15.67 -14.29
N SER A 124 7.10 -14.94 -14.09
CA SER A 124 5.79 -15.44 -13.70
C SER A 124 4.72 -14.78 -14.57
N LEU A 125 3.65 -15.50 -14.90
CA LEU A 125 2.48 -14.97 -15.59
C LEU A 125 1.29 -15.05 -14.66
N LEU A 126 0.66 -13.90 -14.42
CA LEU A 126 -0.43 -13.72 -13.48
C LEU A 126 -1.64 -13.11 -14.18
N PHE A 127 -2.83 -13.58 -13.84
CA PHE A 127 -4.08 -12.99 -14.29
C PHE A 127 -4.97 -12.60 -13.09
N GLY A 128 -5.46 -11.38 -13.08
CA GLY A 128 -6.28 -10.80 -12.02
C GLY A 128 -5.98 -9.31 -11.86
N PRO A 129 -6.28 -8.68 -10.70
CA PRO A 129 -6.80 -9.30 -9.48
C PRO A 129 -8.30 -9.62 -9.57
N PHE A 130 -8.73 -10.71 -8.96
CA PHE A 130 -10.10 -10.93 -8.54
C PHE A 130 -10.24 -10.30 -7.16
N ALA A 131 -10.79 -9.10 -7.12
CA ALA A 131 -10.91 -8.35 -5.89
C ALA A 131 -12.00 -8.93 -5.00
N GLY A 132 -11.70 -9.19 -3.73
CA GLY A 132 -12.66 -9.74 -2.78
C GLY A 132 -12.67 -8.97 -1.46
N PHE A 133 -13.72 -9.15 -0.68
CA PHE A 133 -13.79 -8.64 0.67
C PHE A 133 -13.06 -9.58 1.63
N SER A 134 -12.25 -9.04 2.53
CA SER A 134 -11.65 -9.81 3.62
C SER A 134 -11.54 -8.94 4.87
N PRO A 135 -11.99 -9.39 6.06
CA PRO A 135 -11.87 -8.60 7.27
C PRO A 135 -10.42 -8.51 7.79
N LYS A 136 -9.47 -9.20 7.20
CA LYS A 136 -8.05 -9.11 7.52
C LYS A 136 -7.44 -7.84 6.95
N PHE A 137 -6.56 -7.19 7.68
CA PHE A 137 -5.81 -6.01 7.22
C PHE A 137 -4.47 -6.37 6.57
N LEU A 138 -3.91 -7.50 6.96
CA LEU A 138 -2.70 -8.08 6.36
C LEU A 138 -2.97 -9.51 5.89
N LYS A 139 -2.18 -10.01 4.95
CA LYS A 139 -2.25 -11.41 4.49
C LYS A 139 -2.13 -12.40 5.66
N THR A 140 -1.25 -12.07 6.62
CA THR A 140 -1.03 -12.82 7.87
C THR A 140 -1.88 -12.31 9.04
N GLY A 141 -2.81 -11.38 8.80
CA GLY A 141 -3.66 -10.76 9.81
C GLY A 141 -4.79 -11.66 10.29
N SER A 142 -5.57 -11.10 11.21
CA SER A 142 -6.71 -11.77 11.83
C SER A 142 -8.03 -11.37 11.18
N HIS A 143 -9.00 -12.30 11.12
CA HIS A 143 -10.38 -11.99 10.73
C HIS A 143 -11.07 -10.98 11.66
N MET A 144 -10.48 -10.74 12.84
CA MET A 144 -10.93 -9.73 13.80
C MET A 144 -10.35 -8.34 13.54
N ASP A 145 -9.47 -8.13 12.56
CA ASP A 145 -8.77 -6.86 12.37
C ASP A 145 -9.75 -5.72 12.09
N LEU A 146 -10.71 -5.94 11.18
CA LEU A 146 -11.74 -4.95 10.87
C LEU A 146 -12.59 -4.60 12.12
N ILE A 147 -13.05 -5.61 12.85
CA ILE A 147 -13.88 -5.42 14.04
C ILE A 147 -13.10 -4.66 15.12
N LYS A 148 -11.85 -5.04 15.37
CA LYS A 148 -10.97 -4.37 16.35
C LYS A 148 -10.60 -2.95 15.94
N SER A 149 -10.67 -2.59 14.66
CA SER A 149 -10.42 -1.23 14.19
C SER A 149 -11.60 -0.27 14.41
N VAL A 150 -12.80 -0.80 14.67
CA VAL A 150 -13.98 0.00 15.00
C VAL A 150 -13.84 0.51 16.43
N LYS A 151 -13.91 1.82 16.60
CA LYS A 151 -13.77 2.54 17.87
C LYS A 151 -14.96 3.48 18.08
N PRO A 152 -15.25 3.89 19.31
CA PRO A 152 -16.33 4.86 19.57
C PRO A 152 -16.22 6.14 18.75
N ASN A 153 -14.99 6.56 18.41
CA ASN A 153 -14.73 7.78 17.65
C ASN A 153 -14.82 7.63 16.13
N ASN A 154 -14.93 6.41 15.60
CA ASN A 154 -15.04 6.17 14.14
C ASN A 154 -16.25 5.31 13.75
N ILE A 155 -17.04 4.81 14.71
CA ILE A 155 -18.16 3.90 14.42
C ILE A 155 -19.19 4.50 13.46
N VAL A 156 -19.52 5.79 13.64
CA VAL A 156 -20.46 6.49 12.75
C VAL A 156 -19.90 6.63 11.34
N THR A 157 -18.62 6.98 11.22
CA THR A 157 -17.86 7.05 9.97
C THR A 157 -17.88 5.70 9.25
N MET A 158 -17.60 4.61 9.99
CA MET A 158 -17.57 3.24 9.46
C MET A 158 -18.96 2.76 9.01
N LEU A 159 -20.01 3.01 9.78
CA LEU A 159 -21.40 2.64 9.43
C LEU A 159 -21.87 3.43 8.20
N SER A 160 -21.57 4.72 8.12
CA SER A 160 -21.89 5.54 6.96
C SER A 160 -21.22 5.02 5.69
N ALA A 161 -19.94 4.68 5.76
CA ALA A 161 -19.22 4.06 4.66
C ALA A 161 -19.83 2.70 4.25
N GLY A 162 -20.17 1.84 5.23
CA GLY A 162 -20.79 0.55 4.98
C GLY A 162 -22.11 0.66 4.21
N ILE A 163 -22.91 1.68 4.51
CA ILE A 163 -24.17 1.93 3.80
C ILE A 163 -23.90 2.45 2.38
N LYS A 164 -23.00 3.43 2.23
CA LYS A 164 -22.65 4.02 0.94
C LYS A 164 -22.02 3.00 -0.01
N GLU A 165 -21.14 2.16 0.50
CA GLU A 165 -20.35 1.20 -0.28
C GLU A 165 -21.01 -0.21 -0.31
N MET A 166 -22.31 -0.30 -0.07
CA MET A 166 -23.03 -1.58 -0.08
C MET A 166 -22.94 -2.29 -1.43
N SER A 167 -23.01 -1.55 -2.54
CA SER A 167 -22.88 -2.09 -3.88
C SER A 167 -21.49 -2.66 -4.13
N LEU A 168 -20.44 -1.92 -3.71
CA LEU A 168 -19.07 -2.39 -3.76
C LEU A 168 -18.86 -3.63 -2.89
N THR A 169 -19.40 -3.63 -1.67
CA THR A 169 -19.30 -4.78 -0.75
C THR A 169 -19.96 -6.02 -1.36
N LYS A 170 -21.16 -5.90 -1.93
CA LYS A 170 -21.83 -7.01 -2.63
C LYS A 170 -21.02 -7.54 -3.81
N TYR A 171 -20.46 -6.63 -4.62
CA TYR A 171 -19.57 -7.01 -5.71
C TYR A 171 -18.36 -7.80 -5.21
N LEU A 172 -17.64 -7.30 -4.18
CA LEU A 172 -16.47 -7.96 -3.63
C LEU A 172 -16.80 -9.36 -3.04
N VAL A 173 -17.97 -9.50 -2.43
CA VAL A 173 -18.45 -10.80 -1.95
C VAL A 173 -18.74 -11.74 -3.11
N SER A 174 -19.40 -11.28 -4.19
CA SER A 174 -19.66 -12.10 -5.37
C SER A 174 -18.38 -12.61 -6.02
N GLN A 175 -17.32 -11.79 -6.05
CA GLN A 175 -16.02 -12.20 -6.60
C GLN A 175 -15.33 -13.32 -5.79
N LEU A 176 -15.61 -13.41 -4.49
CA LEU A 176 -15.13 -14.53 -3.66
C LEU A 176 -15.86 -15.83 -3.97
N MET A 177 -17.11 -15.75 -4.44
CA MET A 177 -17.96 -16.90 -4.75
C MET A 177 -17.66 -17.51 -6.12
N LEU A 178 -16.89 -16.83 -6.98
CA LEU A 178 -16.51 -17.38 -8.28
C LEU A 178 -15.79 -18.71 -8.13
N SER A 179 -16.18 -19.68 -8.93
CA SER A 179 -15.47 -20.95 -9.09
C SER A 179 -14.15 -20.77 -9.84
N ASN A 180 -13.29 -21.77 -9.82
CA ASN A 180 -12.07 -21.74 -10.63
C ASN A 180 -12.38 -21.71 -12.13
N ASP A 181 -13.41 -22.40 -12.57
CA ASP A 181 -13.79 -22.42 -13.99
C ASP A 181 -14.27 -21.05 -14.46
N GLU A 182 -15.07 -20.34 -13.67
CA GLU A 182 -15.50 -18.97 -13.99
C GLU A 182 -14.30 -18.01 -14.07
N ARG A 183 -13.31 -18.14 -13.17
CA ARG A 183 -12.06 -17.34 -13.26
C ARG A 183 -11.25 -17.70 -14.50
N MET A 184 -11.22 -18.98 -14.88
CA MET A 184 -10.56 -19.43 -16.10
C MET A 184 -11.27 -18.92 -17.36
N ASP A 185 -12.60 -18.80 -17.34
CA ASP A 185 -13.35 -18.23 -18.46
C ASP A 185 -13.05 -16.74 -18.64
N ASP A 186 -12.91 -15.99 -17.56
CA ASP A 186 -12.41 -14.59 -17.59
C ASP A 186 -11.01 -14.52 -18.18
N LEU A 187 -10.10 -15.42 -17.79
CA LEU A 187 -8.76 -15.50 -18.37
C LEU A 187 -8.79 -15.81 -19.86
N ARG A 188 -9.68 -16.69 -20.33
CA ARG A 188 -9.78 -17.07 -21.75
C ARG A 188 -10.19 -15.92 -22.67
N VAL A 189 -10.77 -14.85 -22.12
CA VAL A 189 -10.99 -13.60 -22.88
C VAL A 189 -9.65 -12.97 -23.30
N PHE A 190 -8.60 -13.12 -22.48
CA PHE A 190 -7.25 -12.60 -22.73
C PHE A 190 -6.32 -13.64 -23.36
N PHE A 191 -6.52 -14.89 -23.01
CA PHE A 191 -5.70 -16.02 -23.43
C PHE A 191 -6.60 -17.22 -23.80
N PRO A 192 -7.17 -17.23 -25.02
CA PRO A 192 -8.22 -18.19 -25.42
C PRO A 192 -7.86 -19.67 -25.24
N ASN A 193 -6.59 -20.02 -25.34
CA ASN A 193 -6.13 -21.41 -25.23
C ASN A 193 -5.67 -21.79 -23.82
N ALA A 194 -6.06 -21.03 -22.78
CA ALA A 194 -5.70 -21.34 -21.40
C ALA A 194 -6.35 -22.65 -20.93
N LYS A 195 -5.52 -23.57 -20.41
CA LYS A 195 -5.94 -24.85 -19.86
C LYS A 195 -5.99 -24.75 -18.33
N ASN A 196 -6.99 -25.33 -17.68
CA ASN A 196 -7.15 -25.28 -16.23
C ASN A 196 -5.95 -25.87 -15.49
N GLU A 197 -5.34 -26.92 -16.03
CA GLU A 197 -4.18 -27.61 -15.43
C GLU A 197 -2.92 -26.75 -15.34
N ASP A 198 -2.81 -25.70 -16.16
CA ASP A 198 -1.66 -24.81 -16.20
C ASP A 198 -1.75 -23.64 -15.20
N TRP A 199 -2.87 -23.52 -14.46
CA TRP A 199 -3.15 -22.37 -13.63
C TRP A 199 -3.61 -22.75 -12.24
N GLU A 200 -3.12 -22.02 -11.24
CA GLU A 200 -3.53 -22.16 -9.86
C GLU A 200 -4.00 -20.82 -9.26
N VAL A 201 -4.92 -20.88 -8.30
CA VAL A 201 -5.36 -19.69 -7.57
C VAL A 201 -4.40 -19.38 -6.45
N ILE A 202 -3.89 -18.16 -6.43
CA ILE A 202 -3.05 -17.68 -5.33
C ILE A 202 -3.67 -16.46 -4.66
N THR A 203 -3.46 -16.36 -3.35
CA THR A 203 -3.81 -15.15 -2.59
C THR A 203 -2.72 -14.10 -2.83
N ALA A 204 -3.11 -12.96 -3.40
CA ALA A 204 -2.23 -11.80 -3.56
C ALA A 204 -2.06 -11.05 -2.23
N GLY A 205 -2.12 -9.72 -2.26
CA GLY A 205 -2.03 -8.89 -1.07
C GLY A 205 -3.38 -8.58 -0.45
N GLN A 206 -3.30 -7.94 0.71
CA GLN A 206 -4.40 -7.23 1.35
C GLN A 206 -4.14 -5.73 1.21
N ARG A 207 -5.20 -4.97 0.99
CA ARG A 207 -5.17 -3.52 1.07
C ARG A 207 -6.24 -3.03 2.03
N VAL A 208 -5.98 -1.95 2.71
CA VAL A 208 -6.95 -1.28 3.56
C VAL A 208 -7.15 0.12 3.00
N GLN A 209 -8.27 0.32 2.30
CA GLN A 209 -8.66 1.65 1.84
C GLN A 209 -9.06 2.50 3.03
N VAL A 210 -8.68 3.76 3.01
CA VAL A 210 -9.01 4.70 4.09
C VAL A 210 -10.46 5.12 3.98
N ILE A 211 -11.16 5.10 5.11
CA ILE A 211 -12.46 5.72 5.28
C ILE A 211 -12.27 6.93 6.18
N LYS A 212 -12.71 8.10 5.74
CA LYS A 212 -12.69 9.31 6.57
C LYS A 212 -13.91 10.20 6.34
N ASP A 213 -14.17 11.05 7.30
CA ASP A 213 -15.17 12.12 7.14
C ASP A 213 -14.55 13.25 6.30
N THR A 214 -15.37 13.90 5.49
CA THR A 214 -15.07 15.15 4.79
C THR A 214 -15.98 16.25 5.37
N GLU A 215 -15.76 17.50 4.97
CA GLU A 215 -16.57 18.63 5.42
C GLU A 215 -18.06 18.42 5.11
N ASP A 216 -18.37 17.88 3.96
CA ASP A 216 -19.74 17.72 3.48
C ASP A 216 -20.37 16.36 3.86
N SER A 217 -19.60 15.38 4.28
CA SER A 217 -20.10 14.00 4.33
C SER A 217 -19.28 13.10 5.25
N LYS A 218 -19.98 12.19 5.95
CA LYS A 218 -19.35 11.16 6.79
C LYS A 218 -19.08 9.87 6.00
N GLY A 219 -17.99 9.19 6.35
CA GLY A 219 -17.70 7.85 5.86
C GLY A 219 -17.41 7.80 4.35
N ASN A 220 -16.50 8.61 3.86
CA ASN A 220 -16.11 8.58 2.45
C ASN A 220 -14.90 7.69 2.26
N LEU A 221 -15.00 6.76 1.28
CA LEU A 221 -13.90 5.90 0.88
C LEU A 221 -12.89 6.72 0.09
N GLN A 222 -11.62 6.73 0.55
CA GLN A 222 -10.53 7.40 -0.12
C GLN A 222 -9.75 6.41 -0.98
N PHE A 223 -9.47 6.77 -2.22
CA PHE A 223 -8.65 5.97 -3.12
C PHE A 223 -7.20 6.49 -3.10
N GLY A 224 -6.24 5.56 -3.14
CA GLY A 224 -4.82 5.89 -3.10
C GLY A 224 -4.24 5.86 -1.69
N THR A 225 -3.27 6.72 -1.45
CA THR A 225 -2.53 6.85 -0.18
C THR A 225 -2.92 8.12 0.56
N GLU A 226 -2.90 8.05 1.88
CA GLU A 226 -3.16 9.17 2.78
C GLU A 226 -2.01 9.30 3.78
N VAL A 227 -1.44 10.50 3.89
CA VAL A 227 -0.44 10.83 4.90
C VAL A 227 -1.12 11.56 6.05
N ILE A 228 -1.08 10.96 7.23
CA ILE A 228 -1.61 11.55 8.46
C ILE A 228 -0.44 11.97 9.34
N THR A 229 -0.42 13.22 9.78
CA THR A 229 0.62 13.75 10.67
C THR A 229 0.04 14.27 11.96
N SER A 230 0.79 14.17 13.08
CA SER A 230 0.42 14.83 14.33
C SER A 230 0.53 16.35 14.20
N ASP A 231 -0.20 17.10 15.04
CA ASP A 231 -0.19 18.57 15.02
C ASP A 231 1.21 19.17 15.23
N ASP A 232 2.04 18.48 16.00
CA ASP A 232 3.41 18.89 16.33
C ASP A 232 4.47 18.35 15.38
N GLY A 233 4.08 17.65 14.31
CA GLY A 233 4.99 17.12 13.30
C GLY A 233 5.88 15.96 13.77
N THR A 234 5.70 15.42 14.98
CA THR A 234 6.59 14.37 15.51
C THR A 234 6.15 12.94 15.15
N LEU A 235 5.02 12.80 14.47
CA LEU A 235 4.54 11.51 13.97
C LEU A 235 3.93 11.68 12.57
N ALA A 236 4.26 10.76 11.68
CA ALA A 236 3.56 10.59 10.41
C ALA A 236 3.15 9.12 10.21
N ALA A 237 2.01 8.91 9.56
CA ALA A 237 1.52 7.58 9.21
C ALA A 237 1.06 7.56 7.75
N LEU A 238 1.49 6.55 7.01
CA LEU A 238 1.01 6.27 5.66
C LEU A 238 -0.10 5.24 5.72
N LEU A 239 -1.27 5.64 5.30
CA LEU A 239 -2.47 4.80 5.20
C LEU A 239 -2.87 4.60 3.74
N GLY A 240 -3.82 3.68 3.50
CA GLY A 240 -4.43 3.46 2.20
C GLY A 240 -3.70 2.41 1.39
N ALA A 241 -3.88 2.51 0.08
CA ALA A 241 -3.47 1.47 -0.85
C ALA A 241 -2.59 2.01 -1.97
N SER A 242 -2.15 1.09 -2.82
CA SER A 242 -1.39 1.35 -4.04
C SER A 242 -1.85 2.61 -4.82
N PRO A 243 -0.92 3.36 -5.44
CA PRO A 243 0.49 3.02 -5.61
C PRO A 243 1.36 3.49 -4.44
N GLY A 244 2.13 2.61 -3.83
CA GLY A 244 3.05 2.94 -2.74
C GLY A 244 4.51 3.06 -3.21
N ALA A 245 5.02 2.05 -3.91
CA ALA A 245 6.43 2.00 -4.30
C ALA A 245 6.80 3.07 -5.34
N SER A 246 5.96 3.29 -6.36
CA SER A 246 6.23 4.28 -7.40
C SER A 246 6.09 5.73 -6.95
N THR A 247 5.36 5.97 -5.87
CA THR A 247 5.14 7.31 -5.29
C THR A 247 5.91 7.53 -3.99
N ALA A 248 6.76 6.58 -3.58
CA ALA A 248 7.42 6.61 -2.27
C ALA A 248 8.26 7.87 -2.07
N VAL A 249 8.99 8.32 -3.09
CA VAL A 249 9.84 9.51 -3.01
C VAL A 249 9.00 10.77 -2.78
N ASP A 250 7.93 10.94 -3.55
CA ASP A 250 7.00 12.06 -3.44
C ASP A 250 6.31 12.09 -2.06
N ILE A 251 5.83 10.92 -1.60
CA ILE A 251 5.25 10.76 -0.26
C ILE A 251 6.25 11.14 0.83
N MET A 252 7.53 10.76 0.70
CA MET A 252 8.53 11.10 1.71
C MET A 252 8.84 12.60 1.72
N PHE A 253 8.83 13.28 0.57
CA PHE A 253 8.94 14.73 0.53
C PHE A 253 7.74 15.41 1.19
N ASP A 254 6.52 14.93 0.96
CA ASP A 254 5.31 15.43 1.65
C ASP A 254 5.43 15.24 3.18
N VAL A 255 5.91 14.09 3.65
CA VAL A 255 6.17 13.85 5.09
C VAL A 255 7.21 14.83 5.63
N LEU A 256 8.33 15.01 4.94
CA LEU A 256 9.38 15.96 5.37
C LEU A 256 8.86 17.40 5.42
N GLN A 257 8.10 17.83 4.42
CA GLN A 257 7.51 19.17 4.38
C GLN A 257 6.51 19.41 5.52
N ARG A 258 5.72 18.40 5.88
CA ARG A 258 4.73 18.51 6.95
C ARG A 258 5.34 18.44 8.34
N CYS A 259 6.36 17.58 8.53
CA CYS A 259 6.91 17.28 9.84
C CYS A 259 8.15 18.13 10.20
N TYR A 260 8.88 18.62 9.21
CA TYR A 260 10.12 19.39 9.36
C TYR A 260 10.06 20.71 8.59
N ARG A 261 9.00 21.49 8.83
CA ARG A 261 8.66 22.69 8.03
C ARG A 261 9.76 23.74 8.01
N ASP A 262 10.44 23.93 9.13
CA ASP A 262 11.47 24.96 9.27
C ASP A 262 12.80 24.50 8.66
N GLU A 263 13.17 23.25 8.90
CA GLU A 263 14.39 22.64 8.40
C GLU A 263 14.32 22.35 6.90
N PHE A 264 13.15 22.02 6.38
CA PHE A 264 12.96 21.59 4.98
C PHE A 264 13.47 22.64 3.98
N LYS A 265 13.27 23.93 4.27
CA LYS A 265 13.76 25.02 3.42
C LYS A 265 15.29 25.00 3.30
N GLY A 266 15.97 24.63 4.38
CA GLY A 266 17.43 24.49 4.39
C GLY A 266 17.91 23.26 3.61
N TRP A 267 17.08 22.25 3.49
CA TRP A 267 17.40 21.00 2.78
C TRP A 267 17.10 21.05 1.27
N GLU A 268 16.30 22.03 0.82
CA GLU A 268 15.87 22.11 -0.58
C GLU A 268 17.02 22.10 -1.62
N PRO A 269 18.17 22.79 -1.41
CA PRO A 269 19.29 22.68 -2.33
C PRO A 269 19.83 21.24 -2.46
N LYS A 270 19.92 20.52 -1.33
CA LYS A 270 20.38 19.13 -1.33
C LYS A 270 19.34 18.19 -1.96
N ILE A 271 18.05 18.45 -1.74
CA ILE A 271 16.96 17.69 -2.37
C ILE A 271 17.02 17.86 -3.89
N LYS A 272 17.23 19.08 -4.41
CA LYS A 272 17.38 19.33 -5.86
C LYS A 272 18.63 18.67 -6.46
N GLU A 273 19.71 18.56 -5.69
CA GLU A 273 20.89 17.80 -6.11
C GLU A 273 20.57 16.30 -6.24
N MET A 274 19.83 15.73 -5.28
CA MET A 274 19.45 14.32 -5.28
C MET A 274 18.34 13.98 -6.28
N VAL A 275 17.40 14.90 -6.49
CA VAL A 275 16.22 14.76 -7.36
C VAL A 275 16.12 16.01 -8.23
N PRO A 276 16.83 16.05 -9.37
CA PRO A 276 16.88 17.24 -10.24
C PRO A 276 15.51 17.72 -10.76
N SER A 277 14.50 16.84 -10.76
CA SER A 277 13.12 17.19 -11.12
C SER A 277 12.31 17.77 -9.96
N PHE A 278 12.87 17.88 -8.75
CA PHE A 278 12.12 18.39 -7.61
C PHE A 278 11.61 19.83 -7.86
N GLY A 279 10.29 19.99 -7.75
CA GLY A 279 9.60 21.25 -8.01
C GLY A 279 9.27 21.53 -9.48
N TYR A 280 9.63 20.64 -10.41
CA TYR A 280 9.31 20.75 -11.83
C TYR A 280 8.27 19.70 -12.25
N ARG A 281 7.34 20.12 -13.13
CA ARG A 281 6.50 19.17 -13.87
C ARG A 281 7.26 18.76 -15.14
N LEU A 282 7.68 17.51 -15.20
CA LEU A 282 8.48 17.01 -16.32
C LEU A 282 7.77 17.11 -17.68
N THR A 283 6.43 17.13 -17.68
CA THR A 283 5.64 17.39 -18.91
C THR A 283 5.88 18.76 -19.51
N ASP A 284 6.33 19.72 -18.70
CA ASP A 284 6.57 21.10 -19.13
C ASP A 284 8.07 21.36 -19.38
N HIS A 285 8.93 20.35 -19.17
CA HIS A 285 10.40 20.43 -19.23
C HIS A 285 10.99 19.20 -19.94
N GLU A 286 10.80 19.13 -21.26
CA GLU A 286 11.18 17.96 -22.07
C GLU A 286 12.70 17.66 -22.02
N ASP A 287 13.54 18.69 -22.10
CA ASP A 287 15.00 18.50 -22.00
C ASP A 287 15.43 17.90 -20.65
N LEU A 288 14.81 18.36 -19.55
CA LEU A 288 15.07 17.82 -18.22
C LEU A 288 14.60 16.37 -18.11
N TYR A 289 13.43 16.05 -18.70
CA TYR A 289 12.94 14.66 -18.76
C TYR A 289 13.92 13.75 -19.48
N HIS A 290 14.39 14.11 -20.67
CA HIS A 290 15.33 13.32 -21.45
C HIS A 290 16.65 13.09 -20.71
N LYS A 291 17.21 14.16 -20.12
CA LYS A 291 18.43 14.06 -19.31
C LYS A 291 18.29 13.08 -18.15
N ILE A 292 17.21 13.20 -17.37
CA ILE A 292 16.94 12.31 -16.22
C ILE A 292 16.72 10.87 -16.71
N ASN A 293 15.98 10.68 -17.78
CA ASN A 293 15.70 9.36 -18.33
C ASN A 293 16.97 8.65 -18.81
N GLU A 294 17.90 9.36 -19.45
CA GLU A 294 19.20 8.83 -19.84
C GLU A 294 20.03 8.38 -18.63
N GLU A 295 20.10 9.21 -17.59
CA GLU A 295 20.80 8.89 -16.35
C GLU A 295 20.19 7.66 -15.66
N VAL A 296 18.87 7.63 -15.50
CA VAL A 296 18.15 6.51 -14.88
C VAL A 296 18.38 5.22 -15.66
N THR A 297 18.26 5.25 -16.98
CA THR A 297 18.48 4.10 -17.87
C THR A 297 19.88 3.55 -17.70
N LYS A 298 20.89 4.43 -17.63
CA LYS A 298 22.29 4.07 -17.41
C LYS A 298 22.53 3.41 -16.05
N TYR A 299 22.00 4.01 -14.96
CA TYR A 299 22.25 3.51 -13.60
C TYR A 299 21.45 2.25 -13.26
N LEU A 300 20.21 2.15 -13.75
CA LEU A 300 19.37 0.98 -13.52
C LEU A 300 19.61 -0.15 -14.52
N GLN A 301 20.40 0.10 -15.58
CA GLN A 301 20.65 -0.84 -16.66
C GLN A 301 19.35 -1.37 -17.30
N VAL A 302 18.35 -0.53 -17.38
CA VAL A 302 17.07 -0.83 -18.04
C VAL A 302 17.24 -0.55 -19.53
N LYS A 303 16.82 -1.51 -20.37
CA LYS A 303 16.82 -1.36 -21.84
C LYS A 303 15.43 -0.98 -22.32
#